data_8460ee18442ee21ce6e5d7db84d21f58
#
_entry.id   8460ee18442ee21ce6e5d7db84d21f58
#
_cell.length_a   1.000
_cell.length_b   1.000
_cell.length_c   1.000
_cell.angle_alpha   90.00
_cell.angle_beta   90.00
_cell.angle_gamma   90.00
#
_symmetry.space_group_name_H-M   'P 1'
#
loop_
_entity.id
_entity.type
_entity.pdbx_description
1 polymer ?
#
loop_
_entity_poly.entity_id
_entity_poly.type
_entity_poly.pdbx_seq_one_letter_code
_entity_poly.pdbx_strand_id
1 'polypeptide(L)'
;MKEDILKVAKWAPAFWTGVLLFVQIISMPYSLDVMPDACPEDSQNCARMTLDLNVGDDELHEAMMAWEDTRSWTSVFEPGHIVDRTMIMQFPDDLLYENQCGTVDFHSESRLGVSDLGVNQERLDDLNSFLSEWEFSGEGCQ
;
A
#
# COMPACT_ATOMS: atom_id res chain seq x y z
N MET A 1 -39.39 -1.18 19.77
CA MET A 1 -38.52 -0.37 18.90
C MET A 1 -37.17 0.00 19.54
N LYS A 2 -37.11 0.74 20.69
CA LYS A 2 -35.81 1.05 21.35
C LYS A 2 -35.06 -0.19 21.85
N GLU A 3 -35.75 -1.16 22.44
CA GLU A 3 -35.12 -2.40 22.94
C GLU A 3 -34.59 -3.28 21.78
N ASP A 4 -35.26 -3.29 20.65
CA ASP A 4 -34.81 -4.07 19.49
C ASP A 4 -33.60 -3.45 18.83
N ILE A 5 -33.53 -2.10 18.76
CA ILE A 5 -32.33 -1.38 18.29
C ILE A 5 -31.13 -1.67 19.21
N LEU A 6 -31.31 -1.68 20.54
CA LEU A 6 -30.25 -2.01 21.48
C LEU A 6 -29.78 -3.47 21.39
N LYS A 7 -30.70 -4.40 21.08
CA LYS A 7 -30.35 -5.81 20.85
C LYS A 7 -29.50 -5.98 19.59
N VAL A 8 -29.80 -5.27 18.52
CA VAL A 8 -29.03 -5.31 17.27
C VAL A 8 -27.70 -4.59 17.44
N ALA A 9 -27.68 -3.41 18.08
CA ALA A 9 -26.48 -2.60 18.26
C ALA A 9 -25.35 -3.33 19.01
N LYS A 10 -25.66 -4.22 19.96
CA LYS A 10 -24.64 -4.99 20.68
C LYS A 10 -23.88 -5.99 19.81
N TRP A 11 -24.46 -6.41 18.67
CA TRP A 11 -23.81 -7.33 17.73
C TRP A 11 -23.04 -6.62 16.63
N ALA A 12 -23.22 -5.29 16.49
CA ALA A 12 -22.55 -4.51 15.44
C ALA A 12 -21.03 -4.64 15.45
N PRO A 13 -20.33 -4.60 16.60
CA PRO A 13 -18.87 -4.79 16.63
C PRO A 13 -18.46 -6.19 16.15
N ALA A 14 -19.14 -7.23 16.57
CA ALA A 14 -18.85 -8.61 16.16
C ALA A 14 -19.09 -8.81 14.65
N PHE A 15 -20.19 -8.26 14.14
CA PHE A 15 -20.48 -8.27 12.70
C PHE A 15 -19.40 -7.53 11.92
N TRP A 16 -19.01 -6.33 12.37
CA TRP A 16 -17.98 -5.54 11.72
C TRP A 16 -16.63 -6.26 11.71
N THR A 17 -16.22 -6.84 12.84
CA THR A 17 -15.00 -7.66 12.91
C THR A 17 -15.06 -8.83 11.92
N GLY A 18 -16.22 -9.48 11.79
CA GLY A 18 -16.44 -10.55 10.81
C GLY A 18 -16.27 -10.06 9.37
N VAL A 19 -16.77 -8.87 9.04
CA VAL A 19 -16.59 -8.25 7.71
C VAL A 19 -15.12 -7.97 7.45
N LEU A 20 -14.40 -7.38 8.40
CA LEU A 20 -12.97 -7.09 8.25
C LEU A 20 -12.13 -8.36 8.05
N LEU A 21 -12.38 -9.41 8.83
CA LEU A 21 -11.72 -10.71 8.66
C LEU A 21 -12.03 -11.33 7.29
N PHE A 22 -13.27 -11.25 6.85
CA PHE A 22 -13.67 -11.74 5.54
C PHE A 22 -12.93 -11.02 4.42
N VAL A 23 -12.82 -9.68 4.48
CA VAL A 23 -12.04 -8.89 3.50
C VAL A 23 -10.59 -9.36 3.45
N GLN A 24 -9.93 -9.57 4.60
CA GLN A 24 -8.56 -10.06 4.62
C GLN A 24 -8.42 -11.44 3.97
N ILE A 25 -9.33 -12.38 4.29
CA ILE A 25 -9.28 -13.74 3.75
C ILE A 25 -9.47 -13.75 2.23
N ILE A 26 -10.45 -13.04 1.69
CA ILE A 26 -10.72 -13.03 0.25
C ILE A 26 -9.66 -12.28 -0.55
N SER A 27 -8.90 -11.38 0.09
CA SER A 27 -7.82 -10.62 -0.56
C SER A 27 -6.49 -11.39 -0.63
N MET A 28 -6.29 -12.43 0.20
CA MET A 28 -5.04 -13.20 0.24
C MET A 28 -4.58 -13.74 -1.12
N PRO A 29 -5.46 -14.33 -1.96
CA PRO A 29 -5.04 -14.89 -3.25
C PRO A 29 -4.59 -13.84 -4.27
N TYR A 30 -4.83 -12.57 -4.00
CA TYR A 30 -4.51 -11.44 -4.89
C TYR A 30 -3.29 -10.64 -4.41
N SER A 31 -2.60 -11.13 -3.38
CA SER A 31 -1.33 -10.53 -2.94
C SER A 31 -0.29 -10.62 -4.04
N LEU A 32 0.40 -9.52 -4.27
CA LEU A 32 1.54 -9.49 -5.20
C LEU A 32 2.80 -9.92 -4.44
N ASP A 33 3.48 -10.96 -4.94
CA ASP A 33 4.75 -11.43 -4.37
C ASP A 33 5.95 -10.95 -5.19
N VAL A 34 5.71 -10.44 -6.40
CA VAL A 34 6.76 -9.99 -7.34
C VAL A 34 6.27 -8.74 -8.05
N MET A 35 7.19 -7.81 -8.30
CA MET A 35 6.94 -6.59 -9.05
C MET A 35 6.44 -6.93 -10.47
N PRO A 36 5.21 -6.53 -10.85
CA PRO A 36 4.72 -6.71 -12.21
C PRO A 36 5.45 -5.79 -13.20
N ASP A 37 5.60 -6.23 -14.44
CA ASP A 37 6.21 -5.39 -15.51
C ASP A 37 5.37 -4.17 -15.86
N ALA A 38 4.04 -4.27 -15.72
CA ALA A 38 3.09 -3.18 -16.03
C ALA A 38 1.81 -3.34 -15.21
N CYS A 39 1.03 -2.27 -15.09
CA CYS A 39 -0.38 -2.39 -14.68
C CYS A 39 -1.16 -3.19 -15.71
N PRO A 40 -2.18 -3.98 -15.28
CA PRO A 40 -3.09 -4.65 -16.22
C PRO A 40 -3.74 -3.64 -17.16
N GLU A 41 -3.94 -4.04 -18.43
CA GLU A 41 -4.63 -3.21 -19.42
C GLU A 41 -6.03 -2.81 -18.88
N ASP A 42 -6.39 -1.54 -19.03
CA ASP A 42 -7.64 -0.97 -18.54
C ASP A 42 -7.86 -1.02 -17.02
N SER A 43 -6.82 -1.35 -16.21
CA SER A 43 -6.93 -1.31 -14.76
C SER A 43 -7.13 0.11 -14.24
N GLN A 44 -8.12 0.27 -13.35
CA GLN A 44 -8.40 1.51 -12.63
C GLN A 44 -8.02 1.42 -11.13
N ASN A 45 -7.31 0.38 -10.75
CA ASN A 45 -6.85 0.13 -9.38
C ASN A 45 -5.37 -0.23 -9.31
N CYS A 46 -4.60 0.24 -10.28
CA CYS A 46 -3.16 0.11 -10.34
C CYS A 46 -2.53 1.44 -10.77
N ALA A 47 -1.41 1.78 -10.16
CA ALA A 47 -0.56 2.91 -10.53
C ALA A 47 0.90 2.51 -10.49
N ARG A 48 1.72 3.13 -11.34
CA ARG A 48 3.18 2.94 -11.36
C ARG A 48 3.90 4.28 -11.40
N MET A 49 5.10 4.28 -10.85
CA MET A 49 5.99 5.43 -10.86
C MET A 49 7.43 4.94 -10.93
N THR A 50 8.27 5.62 -11.69
CA THR A 50 9.72 5.43 -11.68
C THR A 50 10.35 6.76 -11.27
N LEU A 51 11.26 6.73 -10.32
CA LEU A 51 12.03 7.88 -9.87
C LEU A 51 13.51 7.71 -10.24
N ASP A 52 14.14 8.78 -10.71
CA ASP A 52 15.58 8.85 -10.90
C ASP A 52 16.25 9.03 -9.52
N LEU A 53 16.57 7.92 -8.86
CA LEU A 53 17.21 7.87 -7.55
C LEU A 53 18.42 6.92 -7.60
N ASN A 54 19.60 7.45 -7.31
CA ASN A 54 20.81 6.65 -7.18
C ASN A 54 21.13 6.45 -5.69
N VAL A 55 20.51 5.46 -5.09
CA VAL A 55 20.57 5.17 -3.65
C VAL A 55 20.88 3.69 -3.42
N GLY A 56 21.46 3.36 -2.27
CA GLY A 56 21.63 1.97 -1.84
C GLY A 56 20.31 1.35 -1.35
N ASP A 57 20.21 0.02 -1.39
CA ASP A 57 18.98 -0.71 -0.97
C ASP A 57 18.64 -0.44 0.50
N ASP A 58 19.64 -0.42 1.38
CA ASP A 58 19.45 -0.17 2.81
C ASP A 58 18.90 1.23 3.07
N GLU A 59 19.44 2.24 2.37
CA GLU A 59 19.01 3.63 2.51
C GLU A 59 17.60 3.86 1.93
N LEU A 60 17.31 3.23 0.79
CA LEU A 60 15.95 3.23 0.23
C LEU A 60 14.97 2.58 1.21
N HIS A 61 15.35 1.43 1.79
CA HIS A 61 14.50 0.75 2.76
C HIS A 61 14.25 1.62 4.00
N GLU A 62 15.28 2.31 4.53
CA GLU A 62 15.13 3.24 5.64
C GLU A 62 14.15 4.38 5.32
N ALA A 63 14.24 4.98 4.13
CA ALA A 63 13.32 6.01 3.67
C ALA A 63 11.88 5.48 3.54
N MET A 64 11.71 4.27 3.01
CA MET A 64 10.39 3.63 2.88
C MET A 64 9.77 3.30 4.23
N MET A 65 10.56 2.86 5.21
CA MET A 65 10.13 2.64 6.59
C MET A 65 9.68 3.95 7.25
N ALA A 66 10.47 5.03 7.07
CA ALA A 66 10.12 6.34 7.61
C ALA A 66 8.83 6.89 6.97
N TRP A 67 8.61 6.67 5.68
CA TRP A 67 7.35 7.02 5.03
C TRP A 67 6.17 6.20 5.60
N GLU A 68 6.35 4.89 5.79
CA GLU A 68 5.35 4.00 6.36
C GLU A 68 4.92 4.45 7.76
N ASP A 69 5.86 4.86 8.60
CA ASP A 69 5.60 5.38 9.95
C ASP A 69 4.71 6.65 9.96
N THR A 70 4.64 7.39 8.85
CA THR A 70 3.72 8.54 8.72
C THR A 70 2.27 8.12 8.49
N ARG A 71 2.01 6.86 8.18
CA ARG A 71 0.70 6.35 7.77
C ARG A 71 0.07 5.52 8.87
N SER A 72 -1.26 5.55 8.97
CA SER A 72 -1.97 4.95 10.11
C SER A 72 -2.34 3.47 9.94
N TRP A 73 -2.39 2.97 8.70
CA TRP A 73 -2.94 1.63 8.40
C TRP A 73 -2.04 0.83 7.46
N THR A 74 -0.78 1.18 7.43
CA THR A 74 0.25 0.56 6.63
C THR A 74 0.97 -0.52 7.45
N SER A 75 1.52 -1.50 6.79
CA SER A 75 2.39 -2.50 7.40
C SER A 75 3.42 -2.94 6.38
N VAL A 76 4.67 -3.01 6.80
CA VAL A 76 5.72 -3.64 6.01
C VAL A 76 5.48 -5.14 6.03
N PHE A 77 5.41 -5.73 4.84
CA PHE A 77 5.33 -7.18 4.72
C PHE A 77 6.75 -7.76 4.68
N GLU A 78 7.60 -7.21 3.81
CA GLU A 78 9.02 -7.52 3.69
C GLU A 78 9.73 -6.36 2.99
N PRO A 79 11.08 -6.29 2.99
CA PRO A 79 11.79 -5.32 2.19
C PRO A 79 11.37 -5.39 0.71
N GLY A 80 10.96 -4.25 0.15
CA GLY A 80 10.39 -4.16 -1.21
C GLY A 80 8.87 -4.29 -1.27
N HIS A 81 8.18 -4.65 -0.17
CA HIS A 81 6.74 -4.86 -0.16
C HIS A 81 6.07 -4.26 1.09
N ILE A 82 5.23 -3.28 0.87
CA ILE A 82 4.40 -2.62 1.88
C ILE A 82 2.93 -2.90 1.57
N VAL A 83 2.13 -3.17 2.59
CA VAL A 83 0.68 -3.31 2.46
C VAL A 83 0.01 -2.13 3.16
N ASP A 84 -0.64 -1.28 2.37
CA ASP A 84 -1.47 -0.18 2.87
C ASP A 84 -2.94 -0.63 2.93
N ARG A 85 -3.71 -0.05 3.85
CA ARG A 85 -5.12 -0.44 4.04
C ARG A 85 -6.02 0.78 4.08
N THR A 86 -7.16 0.68 3.41
CA THR A 86 -8.18 1.73 3.49
C THR A 86 -8.72 1.85 4.91
N MET A 87 -8.96 3.10 5.35
CA MET A 87 -9.29 3.42 6.75
C MET A 87 -10.49 2.65 7.31
N ILE A 88 -11.57 2.49 6.56
CA ILE A 88 -12.83 1.93 7.07
C ILE A 88 -12.93 0.43 6.79
N MET A 89 -12.79 0.03 5.54
CA MET A 89 -13.02 -1.36 5.10
C MET A 89 -11.76 -2.22 5.17
N GLN A 90 -10.60 -1.60 5.45
CA GLN A 90 -9.31 -2.29 5.53
C GLN A 90 -8.99 -3.11 4.26
N PHE A 91 -9.43 -2.61 3.08
CA PHE A 91 -9.02 -3.20 1.81
C PHE A 91 -7.52 -3.08 1.67
N PRO A 92 -6.81 -4.20 1.49
CA PRO A 92 -5.36 -4.17 1.34
C PRO A 92 -4.99 -3.80 -0.10
N ASP A 93 -4.03 -2.90 -0.21
CA ASP A 93 -3.36 -2.51 -1.44
C ASP A 93 -1.88 -2.83 -1.29
N ASP A 94 -1.29 -3.45 -2.31
CA ASP A 94 0.13 -3.72 -2.36
C ASP A 94 0.88 -2.51 -2.93
N LEU A 95 1.95 -2.12 -2.25
CA LEU A 95 2.96 -1.20 -2.75
C LEU A 95 4.29 -1.95 -2.83
N LEU A 96 4.73 -2.23 -4.04
CA LEU A 96 6.03 -2.83 -4.32
C LEU A 96 7.01 -1.75 -4.75
N TYR A 97 8.28 -1.91 -4.38
CA TYR A 97 9.36 -1.06 -4.85
C TYR A 97 10.62 -1.87 -5.12
N GLU A 98 11.32 -1.51 -6.18
CA GLU A 98 12.53 -2.19 -6.64
C GLU A 98 13.58 -1.18 -7.06
N ASN A 99 14.80 -1.31 -6.52
CA ASN A 99 15.93 -0.48 -6.85
C ASN A 99 16.70 -1.06 -8.06
N GLN A 100 16.80 -0.26 -9.11
CA GLN A 100 17.49 -0.62 -10.35
C GLN A 100 18.87 0.06 -10.47
N CYS A 101 19.45 0.52 -9.35
CA CYS A 101 20.73 1.23 -9.31
C CYS A 101 20.79 2.43 -10.27
N GLY A 102 20.11 3.49 -9.90
CA GLY A 102 19.96 4.73 -10.67
C GLY A 102 18.52 5.14 -10.87
N THR A 103 17.61 4.17 -10.83
CA THR A 103 16.17 4.39 -10.80
C THR A 103 15.53 3.49 -9.77
N VAL A 104 14.41 3.91 -9.22
CA VAL A 104 13.56 3.08 -8.35
C VAL A 104 12.18 3.00 -8.97
N ASP A 105 11.74 1.77 -9.21
CA ASP A 105 10.40 1.49 -9.69
C ASP A 105 9.45 1.24 -8.52
N PHE A 106 8.25 1.81 -8.62
CA PHE A 106 7.15 1.65 -7.67
C PHE A 106 5.91 1.15 -8.40
N HIS A 107 5.23 0.20 -7.78
CA HIS A 107 3.96 -0.35 -8.26
C HIS A 107 2.96 -0.38 -7.11
N SER A 108 1.81 0.23 -7.27
CA SER A 108 0.75 0.23 -6.27
C SER A 108 -0.54 -0.32 -6.87
N GLU A 109 -1.09 -1.38 -6.26
CA GLU A 109 -2.27 -2.07 -6.78
C GLU A 109 -3.18 -2.55 -5.66
N SER A 110 -4.49 -2.33 -5.84
CA SER A 110 -5.49 -2.82 -4.91
C SER A 110 -5.80 -4.29 -5.17
N ARG A 111 -5.74 -5.11 -4.12
CA ARG A 111 -6.06 -6.55 -4.20
C ARG A 111 -7.52 -6.82 -4.54
N LEU A 112 -8.41 -5.91 -4.22
CA LEU A 112 -9.86 -6.08 -4.39
C LEU A 112 -10.47 -4.86 -5.08
N GLY A 113 -11.45 -5.13 -5.95
CA GLY A 113 -12.22 -4.10 -6.62
C GLY A 113 -11.89 -3.95 -8.09
N VAL A 114 -12.69 -3.14 -8.77
CA VAL A 114 -12.50 -2.80 -10.20
C VAL A 114 -11.97 -1.38 -10.39
N SER A 115 -11.99 -0.57 -9.34
CA SER A 115 -11.46 0.79 -9.31
C SER A 115 -11.17 1.19 -7.86
N ASP A 116 -10.03 1.84 -7.65
CA ASP A 116 -9.58 2.38 -6.36
C ASP A 116 -9.92 3.87 -6.16
N LEU A 117 -10.63 4.47 -7.13
CA LEU A 117 -10.96 5.90 -7.17
C LEU A 117 -9.72 6.82 -7.15
N GLY A 118 -8.57 6.33 -7.62
CA GLY A 118 -7.31 7.06 -7.68
C GLY A 118 -6.43 6.95 -6.42
N VAL A 119 -6.79 6.11 -5.46
CA VAL A 119 -6.04 5.95 -4.19
C VAL A 119 -4.60 5.47 -4.43
N ASN A 120 -4.38 4.55 -5.38
CA ASN A 120 -3.03 4.09 -5.71
C ASN A 120 -2.17 5.20 -6.31
N GLN A 121 -2.74 6.06 -7.16
CA GLN A 121 -2.03 7.22 -7.71
C GLN A 121 -1.73 8.25 -6.60
N GLU A 122 -2.70 8.59 -5.76
CA GLU A 122 -2.49 9.52 -4.65
C GLU A 122 -1.42 9.01 -3.68
N ARG A 123 -1.36 7.70 -3.44
CA ARG A 123 -0.31 7.08 -2.63
C ARG A 123 1.08 7.27 -3.23
N LEU A 124 1.23 7.05 -4.53
CA LEU A 124 2.51 7.27 -5.21
C LEU A 124 2.90 8.75 -5.25
N ASP A 125 1.95 9.66 -5.41
CA ASP A 125 2.19 11.10 -5.38
C ASP A 125 2.64 11.57 -3.98
N ASP A 126 2.02 11.04 -2.91
CA ASP A 126 2.41 11.27 -1.53
C ASP A 126 3.82 10.73 -1.25
N LEU A 127 4.10 9.49 -1.68
CA LEU A 127 5.42 8.89 -1.58
C LEU A 127 6.50 9.69 -2.33
N ASN A 128 6.21 10.13 -3.55
CA ASN A 128 7.12 10.96 -4.34
C ASN A 128 7.44 12.27 -3.61
N SER A 129 6.42 12.91 -3.02
CA SER A 129 6.62 14.13 -2.25
C SER A 129 7.50 13.88 -1.03
N PHE A 130 7.27 12.80 -0.30
CA PHE A 130 8.07 12.40 0.84
C PHE A 130 9.53 12.13 0.46
N LEU A 131 9.77 11.30 -0.56
CA LEU A 131 11.11 10.95 -1.01
C LEU A 131 11.88 12.14 -1.58
N SER A 132 11.20 13.13 -2.16
CA SER A 132 11.81 14.36 -2.65
C SER A 132 12.33 15.28 -1.53
N GLU A 133 11.78 15.13 -0.32
CA GLU A 133 12.19 15.86 0.89
C GLU A 133 13.15 15.05 1.77
N TRP A 134 13.32 13.75 1.49
CA TRP A 134 14.20 12.88 2.24
C TRP A 134 15.67 13.19 1.94
N GLU A 135 16.47 13.34 2.99
CA GLU A 135 17.91 13.60 2.87
C GLU A 135 18.69 12.29 2.69
N PHE A 136 18.87 11.86 1.43
CA PHE A 136 19.71 10.73 1.10
C PHE A 136 21.20 11.08 1.30
N SER A 137 22.00 10.11 1.75
CA SER A 137 23.45 10.30 2.02
C SER A 137 24.26 10.61 0.75
N GLY A 138 23.71 10.24 -0.41
CA GLY A 138 24.39 10.36 -1.71
C GLY A 138 25.41 9.23 -1.96
N GLU A 139 25.48 8.24 -1.08
CA GLU A 139 26.18 6.99 -1.35
C GLU A 139 25.29 6.16 -2.29
N GLY A 140 25.62 6.20 -3.59
CA GLY A 140 24.85 5.48 -4.61
C GLY A 140 24.91 3.98 -4.45
N CYS A 141 24.13 3.30 -5.26
CA CYS A 141 24.11 1.85 -5.36
C CYS A 141 25.52 1.30 -5.65
N GLN A 142 25.96 0.29 -4.89
CA GLN A 142 27.26 -0.38 -5.05
C GLN A 142 27.10 -1.80 -5.59
#